data_80abab6a0f3725401fb29977464aee89
#
_entry.id   80abab6a0f3725401fb29977464aee89
#
_cell.length_a   1.000
_cell.length_b   1.000
_cell.length_c   1.000
_cell.angle_alpha   90.00
_cell.angle_beta   90.00
_cell.angle_gamma   90.00
#
_symmetry.space_group_name_H-M   'P 1'
#
loop_
_entity.id
_entity.type
_entity.pdbx_description
1 polymer ?
#
loop_
_entity_poly.entity_id
_entity_poly.type
_entity_poly.pdbx_seq_one_letter_code
_entity_poly.pdbx_strand_id
1 'polypeptide(L)'
;MASTGWARRGFGAAVLTACAVLLAGCGGDGQNASASQGPGGGCPSAWLGGELGAGSSVELLVAAGPTIPGGRWPAYRAMADAVAGCAGAGTSVTLRPITDRSLTELPLFSAAVPEQTGQNAVNPLRYHTDLRGFVVREAAAVDRLPEVGKTATASDPLGALSAAGQSLRLGATGSKHVVIAIFNGWQQTRALNLFSYQRDPAGQTAAAVRSLRAGGALPDLGGTDVVIVGLTADVASMQTSDAHLAGLCRFWRGVVEASGGTLKLCAAALPGIGDRG
;
A
#
# COMPACT_ATOMS: atom_id res chain seq x y z
N MET A 1 8.39 -65.81 11.46
CA MET A 1 8.64 -65.89 12.90
C MET A 1 8.14 -64.58 13.45
N ALA A 2 6.97 -64.57 13.98
CA ALA A 2 6.56 -64.64 15.40
C ALA A 2 6.94 -63.34 16.10
N SER A 3 6.14 -62.57 16.82
CA SER A 3 4.88 -62.74 17.50
C SER A 3 4.51 -61.38 18.12
N THR A 4 3.28 -60.96 18.01
CA THR A 4 2.24 -60.84 19.04
C THR A 4 2.49 -59.99 20.29
N GLY A 5 1.49 -59.17 20.60
CA GLY A 5 1.14 -58.69 21.94
C GLY A 5 0.48 -57.31 21.90
N TRP A 6 -0.77 -57.13 21.88
CA TRP A 6 -1.90 -57.15 22.84
C TRP A 6 -1.64 -56.35 24.12
N ALA A 7 -2.41 -55.29 24.37
CA ALA A 7 -3.51 -55.16 25.32
C ALA A 7 -3.78 -53.69 25.59
N ARG A 8 -4.94 -53.18 25.34
CA ARG A 8 -6.20 -53.05 26.12
C ARG A 8 -6.19 -52.04 27.28
N ARG A 9 -7.14 -51.12 27.11
CA ARG A 9 -8.12 -50.59 28.08
C ARG A 9 -7.70 -49.45 29.02
N GLY A 10 -8.53 -48.41 28.98
CA GLY A 10 -8.70 -47.44 30.04
C GLY A 10 -9.81 -46.44 29.69
N PHE A 11 -11.03 -46.83 30.10
CA PHE A 11 -12.20 -45.92 30.18
C PHE A 11 -12.00 -44.95 31.34
N GLY A 12 -12.38 -43.69 31.18
CA GLY A 12 -12.44 -42.70 32.25
C GLY A 12 -13.29 -41.51 31.83
N ALA A 13 -14.39 -41.58 32.19
CA ALA A 13 -15.60 -40.94 32.62
C ALA A 13 -15.52 -39.41 32.76
N ALA A 14 -16.58 -38.81 32.30
CA ALA A 14 -17.14 -37.48 32.41
C ALA A 14 -16.91 -36.74 33.74
N VAL A 15 -16.67 -35.44 33.66
CA VAL A 15 -17.18 -34.46 34.61
C VAL A 15 -17.67 -33.25 33.85
N LEU A 16 -18.97 -33.13 33.77
CA LEU A 16 -19.71 -31.92 33.50
C LEU A 16 -19.61 -31.00 34.72
N THR A 17 -19.03 -29.83 34.58
CA THR A 17 -19.21 -28.78 35.58
C THR A 17 -19.76 -27.53 34.86
N ALA A 18 -21.05 -27.37 35.03
CA ALA A 18 -21.76 -26.14 34.74
C ALA A 18 -21.37 -25.10 35.80
N CYS A 19 -20.84 -23.95 35.36
CA CYS A 19 -20.79 -22.73 36.15
C CYS A 19 -21.54 -21.65 35.44
N ALA A 20 -22.74 -21.41 35.89
CA ALA A 20 -23.48 -20.18 35.68
C ALA A 20 -22.90 -19.10 36.59
N VAL A 21 -22.47 -17.99 36.07
CA VAL A 21 -22.16 -16.74 36.81
C VAL A 21 -22.76 -15.56 36.09
N LEU A 22 -23.88 -15.15 36.60
CA LEU A 22 -24.33 -13.81 37.00
C LEU A 22 -23.91 -12.62 36.12
N LEU A 23 -24.93 -12.12 35.47
CA LEU A 23 -25.08 -10.72 35.01
C LEU A 23 -24.96 -9.76 36.20
N ALA A 24 -24.01 -8.89 36.16
CA ALA A 24 -24.05 -7.63 36.89
C ALA A 24 -23.62 -6.53 35.92
N GLY A 25 -24.55 -5.68 35.55
CA GLY A 25 -24.35 -4.56 34.69
C GLY A 25 -23.60 -3.43 35.37
N CYS A 26 -22.99 -2.61 34.56
CA CYS A 26 -22.86 -1.17 34.83
C CYS A 26 -22.74 -0.47 33.49
N GLY A 27 -23.61 0.50 33.29
CA GLY A 27 -23.65 1.34 32.13
C GLY A 27 -22.39 2.19 31.99
N GLY A 28 -21.93 2.30 30.79
CA GLY A 28 -20.98 3.29 30.34
C GLY A 28 -21.43 3.71 28.97
N ASP A 29 -21.90 4.95 28.85
CA ASP A 29 -22.24 5.59 27.60
C ASP A 29 -20.95 5.73 26.75
N GLY A 30 -20.63 4.66 26.04
CA GLY A 30 -19.61 4.63 25.00
C GLY A 30 -20.30 4.86 23.67
N GLN A 31 -20.17 6.03 23.12
CA GLN A 31 -20.53 6.36 21.76
C GLN A 31 -19.97 5.30 20.82
N ASN A 32 -20.82 4.41 20.37
CA ASN A 32 -20.53 3.50 19.27
C ASN A 32 -20.44 4.34 17.99
N ALA A 33 -19.25 4.85 17.71
CA ALA A 33 -18.86 5.14 16.35
C ALA A 33 -18.81 3.77 15.64
N SER A 34 -19.89 3.39 15.00
CA SER A 34 -19.92 2.28 14.04
C SER A 34 -19.04 2.69 12.88
N ALA A 35 -17.74 2.40 13.01
CA ALA A 35 -16.86 2.39 11.86
C ALA A 35 -17.47 1.38 10.88
N SER A 36 -17.91 1.85 9.74
CA SER A 36 -18.31 1.03 8.61
C SER A 36 -17.06 0.23 8.18
N GLN A 37 -16.94 -0.97 8.75
CA GLN A 37 -15.90 -1.91 8.35
C GLN A 37 -16.22 -2.33 6.92
N GLY A 38 -15.42 -1.87 5.98
CA GLY A 38 -15.33 -2.47 4.66
C GLY A 38 -14.98 -3.96 4.79
N PRO A 39 -15.06 -4.75 3.71
CA PRO A 39 -14.95 -6.21 3.76
C PRO A 39 -13.57 -6.76 4.19
N GLY A 40 -12.62 -5.91 4.54
CA GLY A 40 -11.34 -6.28 5.17
C GLY A 40 -11.16 -5.46 6.43
N GLY A 41 -10.77 -6.06 7.53
CA GLY A 41 -10.53 -5.42 8.82
C GLY A 41 -9.80 -4.08 8.64
N GLY A 42 -10.35 -3.02 9.22
CA GLY A 42 -10.02 -1.63 8.94
C GLY A 42 -8.55 -1.34 8.78
N CYS A 43 -8.22 -0.45 7.86
CA CYS A 43 -6.88 0.12 7.76
C CYS A 43 -6.41 0.59 9.12
N PRO A 44 -5.19 0.26 9.52
CA PRO A 44 -4.59 0.96 10.63
C PRO A 44 -4.54 2.44 10.26
N SER A 45 -5.41 3.25 10.86
CA SER A 45 -5.45 4.71 10.68
C SER A 45 -4.10 5.38 10.99
N ALA A 46 -3.20 4.63 11.62
CA ALA A 46 -1.88 5.07 12.06
C ALA A 46 -0.96 5.55 10.92
N TRP A 47 -1.09 5.07 9.69
CA TRP A 47 -0.17 5.43 8.60
C TRP A 47 -0.73 6.41 7.58
N LEU A 48 -2.04 6.65 7.57
CA LEU A 48 -2.66 7.64 6.68
C LEU A 48 -3.13 8.90 7.42
N GLY A 49 -2.98 8.96 8.75
CA GLY A 49 -3.44 10.10 9.54
C GLY A 49 -4.95 10.31 9.52
N GLY A 50 -5.72 9.26 9.26
CA GLY A 50 -7.19 9.27 9.20
C GLY A 50 -7.75 8.30 8.15
N GLU A 51 -9.05 8.10 8.18
CA GLU A 51 -9.75 7.21 7.25
C GLU A 51 -9.74 7.75 5.82
N LEU A 52 -9.58 6.83 4.86
CA LEU A 52 -9.87 7.09 3.45
C LEU A 52 -11.38 6.89 3.25
N GLY A 53 -12.08 7.95 2.95
CA GLY A 53 -13.53 7.95 2.76
C GLY A 53 -13.96 8.78 1.56
N ALA A 54 -15.24 9.07 1.51
CA ALA A 54 -15.83 9.91 0.47
C ALA A 54 -15.04 11.22 0.31
N GLY A 55 -14.70 11.55 -0.92
CA GLY A 55 -13.88 12.71 -1.26
C GLY A 55 -12.37 12.51 -1.08
N SER A 56 -11.89 11.30 -0.76
CA SER A 56 -10.46 10.97 -0.84
C SER A 56 -10.10 10.48 -2.23
N SER A 57 -8.88 10.80 -2.68
CA SER A 57 -8.29 10.28 -3.92
C SER A 57 -6.95 9.61 -3.61
N VAL A 58 -6.81 8.36 -4.02
CA VAL A 58 -5.63 7.52 -3.80
C VAL A 58 -4.99 7.16 -5.13
N GLU A 59 -3.74 7.53 -5.31
CA GLU A 59 -2.87 7.02 -6.37
C GLU A 59 -1.99 5.92 -5.79
N LEU A 60 -2.24 4.69 -6.19
CA LEU A 60 -1.48 3.51 -5.83
C LEU A 60 -0.44 3.23 -6.90
N LEU A 61 0.81 3.46 -6.57
CA LEU A 61 1.97 3.26 -7.44
C LEU A 61 2.67 1.96 -7.05
N VAL A 62 2.78 1.01 -7.95
CA VAL A 62 3.38 -0.29 -7.64
C VAL A 62 4.50 -0.61 -8.63
N ALA A 63 5.67 -0.96 -8.10
CA ALA A 63 6.77 -1.41 -8.94
C ALA A 63 6.34 -2.59 -9.80
N ALA A 64 6.72 -2.54 -11.08
CA ALA A 64 6.43 -3.55 -12.08
C ALA A 64 7.72 -3.98 -12.76
N GLY A 65 7.87 -5.28 -13.01
CA GLY A 65 8.98 -5.80 -13.79
C GLY A 65 10.24 -6.20 -13.03
N PRO A 66 11.40 -6.20 -13.71
CA PRO A 66 12.64 -6.79 -13.20
C PRO A 66 13.24 -6.03 -12.01
N THR A 67 12.73 -4.85 -11.71
CA THR A 67 13.13 -4.05 -10.53
C THR A 67 12.50 -4.56 -9.23
N ILE A 68 11.52 -5.49 -9.32
CA ILE A 68 11.01 -6.19 -8.15
C ILE A 68 12.02 -7.29 -7.82
N PRO A 69 12.67 -7.26 -6.63
CA PRO A 69 13.59 -8.31 -6.24
C PRO A 69 12.91 -9.69 -6.29
N GLY A 70 13.64 -10.70 -6.74
CA GLY A 70 13.10 -12.05 -6.91
C GLY A 70 12.38 -12.54 -5.65
N GLY A 71 11.17 -13.09 -5.81
CA GLY A 71 10.34 -13.57 -4.71
C GLY A 71 9.58 -12.50 -3.92
N ARG A 72 9.73 -11.20 -4.19
CA ARG A 72 9.06 -10.11 -3.46
C ARG A 72 7.67 -9.77 -4.00
N TRP A 73 7.32 -10.24 -5.19
CA TRP A 73 6.03 -9.95 -5.79
C TRP A 73 4.83 -10.29 -4.86
N PRO A 74 4.80 -11.45 -4.17
CA PRO A 74 3.68 -11.75 -3.25
C PRO A 74 3.52 -10.70 -2.15
N ALA A 75 4.61 -10.15 -1.60
CA ALA A 75 4.55 -9.10 -0.58
C ALA A 75 4.04 -7.77 -1.16
N TYR A 76 4.48 -7.39 -2.36
CA TYR A 76 4.01 -6.17 -3.04
C TYR A 76 2.52 -6.27 -3.37
N ARG A 77 2.10 -7.43 -3.90
CA ARG A 77 0.70 -7.73 -4.15
C ARG A 77 -0.14 -7.62 -2.88
N ALA A 78 0.28 -8.28 -1.79
CA ALA A 78 -0.43 -8.23 -0.51
C ALA A 78 -0.58 -6.79 0.02
N MET A 79 0.44 -5.95 -0.15
CA MET A 79 0.36 -4.53 0.22
C MET A 79 -0.64 -3.76 -0.67
N ALA A 80 -0.65 -4.03 -1.98
CA ALA A 80 -1.60 -3.39 -2.91
C ALA A 80 -3.05 -3.81 -2.60
N ASP A 81 -3.30 -5.11 -2.45
CA ASP A 81 -4.62 -5.65 -2.07
C ASP A 81 -5.11 -5.06 -0.74
N ALA A 82 -4.19 -4.87 0.22
CA ALA A 82 -4.53 -4.28 1.51
C ALA A 82 -4.92 -2.81 1.39
N VAL A 83 -4.25 -2.04 0.53
CA VAL A 83 -4.61 -0.63 0.26
C VAL A 83 -6.00 -0.54 -0.35
N ALA A 84 -6.32 -1.38 -1.32
CA ALA A 84 -7.66 -1.43 -1.93
C ALA A 84 -8.74 -1.84 -0.92
N GLY A 85 -8.44 -2.83 -0.06
CA GLY A 85 -9.33 -3.26 1.03
C GLY A 85 -9.56 -2.20 2.11
N CYS A 86 -8.68 -1.21 2.18
CA CYS A 86 -8.70 -0.10 3.11
C CYS A 86 -9.48 1.13 2.60
N ALA A 87 -9.65 1.26 1.29
CA ALA A 87 -10.34 2.39 0.73
C ALA A 87 -11.82 2.36 1.12
N GLY A 88 -12.27 3.36 1.84
CA GLY A 88 -13.67 3.50 2.24
C GLY A 88 -14.57 3.90 1.06
N ALA A 89 -15.87 3.78 1.25
CA ALA A 89 -16.88 4.15 0.24
C ALA A 89 -16.63 5.57 -0.29
N GLY A 90 -16.74 5.75 -1.60
CA GLY A 90 -16.51 7.03 -2.28
C GLY A 90 -15.06 7.43 -2.47
N THR A 91 -14.10 6.63 -2.00
CA THR A 91 -12.68 6.86 -2.30
C THR A 91 -12.41 6.56 -3.77
N SER A 92 -11.80 7.49 -4.49
CA SER A 92 -11.27 7.24 -5.83
C SER A 92 -9.91 6.56 -5.74
N VAL A 93 -9.75 5.41 -6.39
CA VAL A 93 -8.49 4.63 -6.40
C VAL A 93 -8.00 4.52 -7.83
N THR A 94 -6.76 4.90 -8.06
CA THR A 94 -6.06 4.76 -9.34
C THR A 94 -4.79 3.95 -9.14
N LEU A 95 -4.62 2.86 -9.89
CA LEU A 95 -3.43 2.01 -9.88
C LEU A 95 -2.55 2.31 -11.09
N ARG A 96 -1.28 2.64 -10.83
CA ARG A 96 -0.26 2.86 -11.86
C ARG A 96 0.96 1.97 -11.67
N PRO A 97 1.54 1.44 -12.75
CA PRO A 97 2.81 0.74 -12.67
C PRO A 97 3.98 1.73 -12.50
N ILE A 98 4.99 1.32 -11.74
CA ILE A 98 6.30 1.99 -11.75
C ILE A 98 7.20 1.21 -12.69
N THR A 99 7.52 1.82 -13.84
CA THR A 99 8.39 1.29 -14.89
C THR A 99 9.46 2.32 -15.25
N ASP A 100 10.20 2.13 -16.33
CA ASP A 100 11.11 3.14 -16.89
C ASP A 100 10.39 4.25 -17.69
N ARG A 101 9.07 4.13 -17.88
CA ARG A 101 8.20 5.08 -18.60
C ARG A 101 7.05 5.60 -17.75
N SER A 102 7.18 5.54 -16.42
CA SER A 102 6.11 5.83 -15.46
C SER A 102 5.38 7.16 -15.71
N LEU A 103 6.08 8.18 -16.18
CA LEU A 103 5.48 9.51 -16.44
C LEU A 103 4.42 9.48 -17.54
N THR A 104 4.58 8.61 -18.54
CA THR A 104 3.71 8.53 -19.72
C THR A 104 2.82 7.31 -19.74
N GLU A 105 2.97 6.42 -18.77
CA GLU A 105 2.21 5.17 -18.71
C GLU A 105 0.81 5.42 -18.17
N LEU A 106 -0.17 4.82 -18.84
CA LEU A 106 -1.57 4.94 -18.42
C LEU A 106 -1.85 4.11 -17.16
N PRO A 107 -2.81 4.52 -16.33
CA PRO A 107 -3.23 3.71 -15.20
C PRO A 107 -3.82 2.37 -15.68
N LEU A 108 -3.52 1.31 -14.92
CA LEU A 108 -4.09 -0.02 -15.16
C LEU A 108 -5.52 -0.14 -14.63
N PHE A 109 -5.87 0.69 -13.66
CA PHE A 109 -7.17 0.74 -13.04
C PHE A 109 -7.44 2.16 -12.53
N SER A 110 -8.69 2.60 -12.63
CA SER A 110 -9.16 3.82 -11.98
C SER A 110 -10.68 3.69 -11.76
N ALA A 111 -11.11 3.72 -10.52
CA ALA A 111 -12.51 3.68 -10.13
C ALA A 111 -12.72 4.22 -8.71
N ALA A 112 -13.93 4.68 -8.43
CA ALA A 112 -14.35 4.95 -7.05
C ALA A 112 -14.86 3.67 -6.37
N VAL A 113 -14.55 3.53 -5.09
CA VAL A 113 -15.18 2.51 -4.24
C VAL A 113 -16.68 2.80 -4.18
N PRO A 114 -17.57 1.83 -4.47
CA PRO A 114 -19.00 2.04 -4.45
C PRO A 114 -19.50 2.62 -3.13
N GLU A 115 -20.42 3.57 -3.22
CA GLU A 115 -21.08 4.17 -2.07
C GLU A 115 -22.44 3.50 -1.82
N GLN A 116 -22.83 3.46 -0.56
CA GLN A 116 -24.16 3.00 -0.17
C GLN A 116 -25.16 4.16 -0.24
N THR A 117 -25.24 4.82 -1.41
CA THR A 117 -26.10 5.96 -1.69
C THR A 117 -27.03 5.68 -2.87
N GLY A 118 -28.06 6.48 -3.06
CA GLY A 118 -28.98 6.35 -4.19
C GLY A 118 -29.60 4.94 -4.27
N GLN A 119 -29.47 4.29 -5.42
CA GLN A 119 -30.00 2.93 -5.62
C GLN A 119 -29.30 1.88 -4.75
N ASN A 120 -28.03 2.08 -4.39
CA ASN A 120 -27.32 1.18 -3.51
C ASN A 120 -27.80 1.28 -2.04
N ALA A 121 -28.34 2.41 -1.61
CA ALA A 121 -28.93 2.55 -0.28
C ALA A 121 -30.20 1.71 -0.11
N VAL A 122 -30.99 1.58 -1.17
CA VAL A 122 -32.26 0.82 -1.16
C VAL A 122 -32.12 -0.63 -1.61
N ASN A 123 -30.99 -0.99 -2.17
CA ASN A 123 -30.70 -2.35 -2.65
C ASN A 123 -29.32 -2.84 -2.16
N PRO A 124 -29.24 -3.42 -0.95
CA PRO A 124 -27.97 -3.93 -0.40
C PRO A 124 -27.28 -4.98 -1.30
N LEU A 125 -28.06 -5.82 -1.98
CA LEU A 125 -27.50 -6.83 -2.89
C LEU A 125 -26.75 -6.19 -4.05
N ARG A 126 -27.28 -5.11 -4.61
CA ARG A 126 -26.62 -4.34 -5.67
C ARG A 126 -25.32 -3.73 -5.14
N TYR A 127 -25.35 -3.08 -3.97
CA TYR A 127 -24.14 -2.54 -3.34
C TYR A 127 -23.04 -3.59 -3.18
N HIS A 128 -23.38 -4.77 -2.63
CA HIS A 128 -22.41 -5.85 -2.47
C HIS A 128 -21.89 -6.40 -3.82
N THR A 129 -22.74 -6.40 -4.86
CA THR A 129 -22.31 -6.81 -6.20
C THR A 129 -21.34 -5.80 -6.80
N ASP A 130 -21.63 -4.51 -6.69
CA ASP A 130 -20.78 -3.42 -7.19
C ASP A 130 -19.43 -3.40 -6.45
N LEU A 131 -19.46 -3.56 -5.12
CA LEU A 131 -18.25 -3.63 -4.30
C LEU A 131 -17.38 -4.84 -4.67
N ARG A 132 -17.99 -6.02 -4.82
CA ARG A 132 -17.26 -7.21 -5.30
C ARG A 132 -16.67 -6.99 -6.69
N GLY A 133 -17.42 -6.36 -7.58
CA GLY A 133 -16.96 -6.00 -8.92
C GLY A 133 -15.78 -5.03 -8.89
N PHE A 134 -15.76 -4.07 -7.96
CA PHE A 134 -14.60 -3.18 -7.74
C PHE A 134 -13.37 -3.99 -7.34
N VAL A 135 -13.46 -4.81 -6.28
CA VAL A 135 -12.34 -5.61 -5.77
C VAL A 135 -11.79 -6.57 -6.83
N VAL A 136 -12.66 -7.24 -7.59
CA VAL A 136 -12.22 -8.17 -8.65
C VAL A 136 -11.46 -7.43 -9.76
N ARG A 137 -11.94 -6.27 -10.20
CA ARG A 137 -11.25 -5.50 -11.25
C ARG A 137 -9.92 -4.93 -10.77
N GLU A 138 -9.87 -4.46 -9.55
CA GLU A 138 -8.63 -3.95 -8.95
C GLU A 138 -7.59 -5.08 -8.83
N ALA A 139 -7.94 -6.21 -8.23
CA ALA A 139 -7.06 -7.38 -8.12
C ALA A 139 -6.56 -7.86 -9.48
N ALA A 140 -7.43 -7.91 -10.50
CA ALA A 140 -7.03 -8.26 -11.87
C ALA A 140 -6.05 -7.25 -12.47
N ALA A 141 -6.15 -5.97 -12.13
CA ALA A 141 -5.20 -4.95 -12.56
C ALA A 141 -3.85 -5.10 -11.84
N VAL A 142 -3.85 -5.42 -10.54
CA VAL A 142 -2.64 -5.75 -9.79
C VAL A 142 -1.93 -6.97 -10.38
N ASP A 143 -2.68 -8.02 -10.72
CA ASP A 143 -2.12 -9.25 -11.33
C ASP A 143 -1.48 -9.02 -12.71
N ARG A 144 -1.79 -7.91 -13.40
CA ARG A 144 -1.16 -7.53 -14.67
C ARG A 144 0.19 -6.82 -14.50
N LEU A 145 0.52 -6.33 -13.32
CA LEU A 145 1.76 -5.56 -13.09
C LEU A 145 3.05 -6.30 -13.50
N PRO A 146 3.24 -7.59 -13.16
CA PRO A 146 4.42 -8.32 -13.61
C PRO A 146 4.54 -8.40 -15.13
N GLU A 147 3.42 -8.52 -15.85
CA GLU A 147 3.39 -8.57 -17.30
C GLU A 147 3.75 -7.22 -17.92
N VAL A 148 3.14 -6.15 -17.44
CA VAL A 148 3.44 -4.77 -17.88
C VAL A 148 4.91 -4.43 -17.67
N GLY A 149 5.48 -4.89 -16.57
CA GLY A 149 6.88 -4.64 -16.26
C GLY A 149 7.89 -5.49 -17.01
N LYS A 150 7.48 -6.53 -17.77
CA LYS A 150 8.44 -7.42 -18.47
C LYS A 150 9.38 -6.71 -19.43
N THR A 151 8.94 -5.63 -20.04
CA THR A 151 9.73 -4.83 -20.98
C THR A 151 10.44 -3.64 -20.31
N ALA A 152 10.19 -3.39 -19.03
CA ALA A 152 10.84 -2.30 -18.33
C ALA A 152 12.32 -2.63 -18.09
N THR A 153 13.20 -1.69 -18.39
CA THR A 153 14.65 -1.85 -18.23
C THR A 153 15.18 -1.16 -16.97
N ALA A 154 14.34 -0.31 -16.36
CA ALA A 154 14.68 0.51 -15.19
C ALA A 154 13.44 0.78 -14.33
N SER A 155 13.62 1.48 -13.21
CA SER A 155 12.54 1.94 -12.33
C SER A 155 12.55 3.45 -12.24
N ASP A 156 11.38 4.08 -12.50
CA ASP A 156 11.18 5.52 -12.40
C ASP A 156 10.07 5.90 -11.40
N PRO A 157 10.30 5.73 -10.09
CA PRO A 157 9.39 6.21 -9.05
C PRO A 157 9.12 7.71 -9.11
N LEU A 158 10.10 8.53 -9.51
CA LEU A 158 9.90 9.99 -9.65
C LEU A 158 8.91 10.32 -10.75
N GLY A 159 9.02 9.66 -11.90
CA GLY A 159 8.04 9.81 -12.98
C GLY A 159 6.65 9.36 -12.55
N ALA A 160 6.55 8.27 -11.79
CA ALA A 160 5.28 7.80 -11.22
C ALA A 160 4.68 8.81 -10.24
N LEU A 161 5.49 9.37 -9.33
CA LEU A 161 5.06 10.43 -8.40
C LEU A 161 4.61 11.69 -9.16
N SER A 162 5.30 12.05 -10.26
CA SER A 162 4.92 13.18 -11.10
C SER A 162 3.58 12.93 -11.79
N ALA A 163 3.36 11.74 -12.37
CA ALA A 163 2.09 11.36 -12.98
C ALA A 163 0.95 11.35 -11.96
N ALA A 164 1.18 10.82 -10.76
CA ALA A 164 0.23 10.83 -9.67
C ALA A 164 -0.15 12.24 -9.23
N GLY A 165 0.83 13.12 -9.01
CA GLY A 165 0.59 14.51 -8.65
C GLY A 165 -0.22 15.26 -9.73
N GLN A 166 0.06 15.04 -11.01
CA GLN A 166 -0.73 15.60 -12.12
C GLN A 166 -2.17 15.06 -12.11
N SER A 167 -2.34 13.76 -11.95
CA SER A 167 -3.65 13.11 -11.89
C SER A 167 -4.51 13.67 -10.75
N LEU A 168 -3.94 13.78 -9.56
CA LEU A 168 -4.62 14.31 -8.38
C LEU A 168 -5.06 15.77 -8.57
N ARG A 169 -4.26 16.61 -9.25
CA ARG A 169 -4.66 18.00 -9.52
C ARG A 169 -5.74 18.13 -10.59
N LEU A 170 -5.73 17.26 -11.59
CA LEU A 170 -6.65 17.37 -12.74
C LEU A 170 -7.99 16.67 -12.49
N GLY A 171 -7.99 15.59 -11.71
CA GLY A 171 -9.14 14.71 -11.57
C GLY A 171 -9.78 14.67 -10.19
N ALA A 172 -9.10 15.17 -9.18
CA ALA A 172 -9.56 15.00 -7.81
C ALA A 172 -10.49 16.14 -7.40
N THR A 173 -11.76 15.82 -7.25
CA THR A 173 -12.76 16.71 -6.60
C THR A 173 -12.71 16.62 -5.07
N GLY A 174 -11.79 15.80 -4.52
CA GLY A 174 -11.72 15.46 -3.12
C GLY A 174 -10.86 16.38 -2.27
N SER A 175 -11.10 16.35 -0.97
CA SER A 175 -10.38 17.14 0.03
C SER A 175 -9.08 16.47 0.52
N LYS A 176 -8.89 15.18 0.27
CA LYS A 176 -7.72 14.42 0.73
C LYS A 176 -7.06 13.69 -0.43
N HIS A 177 -5.81 14.02 -0.69
CA HIS A 177 -4.99 13.42 -1.72
C HIS A 177 -3.92 12.53 -1.09
N VAL A 178 -3.83 11.29 -1.52
CA VAL A 178 -2.88 10.32 -1.00
C VAL A 178 -2.16 9.62 -2.15
N VAL A 179 -0.85 9.52 -2.07
CA VAL A 179 -0.03 8.65 -2.91
C VAL A 179 0.55 7.54 -2.07
N ILE A 180 0.32 6.30 -2.47
CA ILE A 180 0.92 5.12 -1.84
C ILE A 180 1.84 4.47 -2.87
N ALA A 181 3.13 4.52 -2.63
CA ALA A 181 4.15 3.98 -3.53
C ALA A 181 4.78 2.72 -2.94
N ILE A 182 4.61 1.60 -3.64
CA ILE A 182 5.11 0.27 -3.26
C ILE A 182 6.27 -0.08 -4.19
N PHE A 183 7.50 0.11 -3.72
CA PHE A 183 8.71 -0.18 -4.50
C PHE A 183 9.93 -0.38 -3.59
N ASN A 184 11.03 -0.83 -4.17
CA ASN A 184 12.24 -1.17 -3.42
C ASN A 184 13.08 0.04 -2.92
N GLY A 185 12.63 1.26 -3.15
CA GLY A 185 13.33 2.49 -2.75
C GLY A 185 14.31 3.03 -3.79
N TRP A 186 14.58 2.29 -4.87
CA TRP A 186 15.56 2.68 -5.86
C TRP A 186 14.94 3.41 -7.06
N GLN A 187 15.65 4.41 -7.51
CA GLN A 187 15.39 5.17 -8.74
C GLN A 187 16.56 4.93 -9.70
N GLN A 188 16.24 4.57 -10.92
CA GLN A 188 17.26 4.35 -11.96
C GLN A 188 16.82 4.97 -13.28
N THR A 189 17.05 6.26 -13.40
CA THR A 189 16.82 7.01 -14.64
C THR A 189 17.97 7.93 -14.94
N ARG A 190 17.96 8.55 -16.13
CA ARG A 190 18.95 9.58 -16.49
C ARG A 190 18.87 10.81 -15.58
N ALA A 191 17.66 11.17 -15.12
CA ALA A 191 17.46 12.34 -14.26
C ALA A 191 18.00 12.11 -12.83
N LEU A 192 17.90 10.88 -12.35
CA LEU A 192 18.37 10.49 -11.02
C LEU A 192 18.72 9.00 -11.02
N ASN A 193 19.93 8.67 -10.60
CA ASN A 193 20.35 7.29 -10.39
C ASN A 193 20.82 7.11 -8.93
N LEU A 194 19.94 6.57 -8.09
CA LEU A 194 20.23 6.33 -6.68
C LEU A 194 21.29 5.26 -6.45
N PHE A 195 21.54 4.38 -7.43
CA PHE A 195 22.67 3.43 -7.31
C PHE A 195 24.02 4.13 -7.21
N SER A 196 24.16 5.34 -7.76
CA SER A 196 25.37 6.14 -7.57
C SER A 196 25.53 6.69 -6.15
N TYR A 197 24.45 6.68 -5.35
CA TYR A 197 24.40 7.22 -3.98
C TYR A 197 24.34 6.13 -2.89
N GLN A 198 24.65 4.90 -3.24
CA GLN A 198 24.46 3.73 -2.37
C GLN A 198 25.06 3.87 -0.96
N ARG A 199 26.18 4.59 -0.83
CA ARG A 199 26.89 4.74 0.46
C ARG A 199 26.24 5.77 1.39
N ASP A 200 25.63 6.80 0.83
CA ASP A 200 25.01 7.87 1.61
C ASP A 200 23.84 8.53 0.82
N PRO A 201 22.69 7.87 0.69
CA PRO A 201 21.54 8.49 0.03
C PRO A 201 21.07 9.75 0.73
N ALA A 202 21.12 9.79 2.05
CA ALA A 202 20.66 10.94 2.83
C ALA A 202 21.54 12.19 2.61
N GLY A 203 22.85 12.04 2.58
CA GLY A 203 23.79 13.15 2.35
C GLY A 203 23.69 13.74 0.95
N GLN A 204 23.19 12.97 -0.02
CA GLN A 204 23.02 13.42 -1.41
C GLN A 204 21.65 14.09 -1.67
N THR A 205 20.73 14.08 -0.71
CA THR A 205 19.36 14.57 -0.91
C THR A 205 19.30 16.01 -1.42
N ALA A 206 20.03 16.92 -0.79
CA ALA A 206 20.01 18.34 -1.16
C ALA A 206 20.55 18.58 -2.58
N ALA A 207 21.59 17.86 -2.98
CA ALA A 207 22.16 17.94 -4.32
C ALA A 207 21.18 17.38 -5.37
N ALA A 208 20.58 16.23 -5.10
CA ALA A 208 19.57 15.61 -5.95
C ALA A 208 18.36 16.52 -6.14
N VAL A 209 17.80 17.07 -5.06
CA VAL A 209 16.64 17.99 -5.12
C VAL A 209 16.96 19.23 -5.95
N ARG A 210 18.14 19.83 -5.79
CA ARG A 210 18.56 20.97 -6.62
C ARG A 210 18.64 20.59 -8.11
N SER A 211 19.22 19.44 -8.42
CA SER A 211 19.34 18.94 -9.79
C SER A 211 17.98 18.67 -10.42
N LEU A 212 17.09 17.98 -9.69
CA LEU A 212 15.73 17.68 -10.15
C LEU A 212 14.92 18.97 -10.38
N ARG A 213 15.03 19.96 -9.49
CA ARG A 213 14.37 21.25 -9.64
C ARG A 213 14.90 22.01 -10.85
N ALA A 214 16.21 22.07 -11.03
CA ALA A 214 16.82 22.75 -12.19
C ALA A 214 16.46 22.07 -13.52
N GLY A 215 16.30 20.75 -13.53
CA GLY A 215 15.87 19.96 -14.67
C GLY A 215 14.35 19.91 -14.91
N GLY A 216 13.53 20.53 -14.05
CA GLY A 216 12.07 20.44 -14.13
C GLY A 216 11.50 19.04 -13.87
N ALA A 217 12.28 18.17 -13.21
CA ALA A 217 11.92 16.77 -12.95
C ALA A 217 11.44 16.53 -11.51
N LEU A 218 11.36 17.57 -10.69
CA LEU A 218 10.81 17.45 -9.33
C LEU A 218 9.29 17.31 -9.42
N PRO A 219 8.68 16.25 -8.82
CA PRO A 219 7.22 16.10 -8.80
C PRO A 219 6.54 17.31 -8.17
N ASP A 220 5.29 17.55 -8.54
CA ASP A 220 4.43 18.50 -7.82
C ASP A 220 3.39 17.73 -7.01
N LEU A 221 3.61 17.65 -5.70
CA LEU A 221 2.83 16.90 -4.72
C LEU A 221 2.15 17.83 -3.70
N GLY A 222 1.90 19.09 -4.07
CA GLY A 222 1.32 20.07 -3.16
C GLY A 222 0.06 19.57 -2.47
N GLY A 223 0.05 19.56 -1.12
CA GLY A 223 -1.08 19.11 -0.31
C GLY A 223 -1.34 17.60 -0.32
N THR A 224 -0.41 16.79 -0.82
CA THR A 224 -0.55 15.33 -0.92
C THR A 224 0.16 14.62 0.22
N ASP A 225 -0.53 13.70 0.88
CA ASP A 225 0.07 12.75 1.81
C ASP A 225 0.73 11.61 1.03
N VAL A 226 1.97 11.27 1.36
CA VAL A 226 2.74 10.24 0.66
C VAL A 226 3.12 9.13 1.63
N VAL A 227 2.90 7.89 1.21
CA VAL A 227 3.33 6.67 1.89
C VAL A 227 4.26 5.92 0.95
N ILE A 228 5.45 5.56 1.42
CA ILE A 228 6.42 4.76 0.67
C ILE A 228 6.68 3.47 1.44
N VAL A 229 6.42 2.34 0.81
CA VAL A 229 6.59 1.01 1.40
C VAL A 229 7.21 0.03 0.40
N GLY A 230 7.58 -1.15 0.90
CA GLY A 230 8.27 -2.15 0.07
C GLY A 230 9.77 -1.90 -0.04
N LEU A 231 10.29 -0.93 0.71
CA LEU A 231 11.72 -0.66 0.71
C LEU A 231 12.49 -1.91 1.08
N THR A 232 13.41 -2.30 0.24
CA THR A 232 14.23 -3.47 0.49
C THR A 232 15.68 -3.14 0.36
N ALA A 233 16.37 -3.83 1.19
CA ALA A 233 17.79 -3.95 1.23
C ALA A 233 18.38 -4.72 0.05
N ASP A 234 17.61 -5.59 -0.54
CA ASP A 234 18.08 -6.56 -1.53
C ASP A 234 18.13 -5.96 -2.93
N VAL A 235 19.22 -5.31 -3.24
CA VAL A 235 19.69 -5.25 -4.62
C VAL A 235 20.79 -6.32 -4.72
N ALA A 236 20.49 -7.38 -5.42
CA ALA A 236 21.25 -8.58 -5.83
C ALA A 236 22.60 -8.93 -5.14
N SER A 237 23.18 -8.12 -4.28
CA SER A 237 24.46 -8.37 -3.59
C SER A 237 24.69 -7.50 -2.35
N MET A 238 23.74 -6.68 -1.92
CA MET A 238 23.93 -5.80 -0.76
C MET A 238 23.06 -6.25 0.41
N GLN A 239 23.71 -6.72 1.47
CA GLN A 239 23.07 -6.80 2.78
C GLN A 239 22.77 -5.37 3.23
N THR A 240 21.53 -4.97 3.22
CA THR A 240 21.14 -3.63 3.63
C THR A 240 20.92 -3.62 5.12
N SER A 241 21.66 -2.77 5.77
CA SER A 241 21.47 -2.48 7.18
C SER A 241 20.26 -1.57 7.38
N ASP A 242 19.68 -1.58 8.58
CA ASP A 242 18.64 -0.62 8.99
C ASP A 242 19.07 0.84 8.75
N ALA A 243 20.36 1.12 8.89
CA ALA A 243 20.93 2.43 8.60
C ALA A 243 20.76 2.84 7.13
N HIS A 244 20.86 1.89 6.21
CA HIS A 244 20.67 2.17 4.79
C HIS A 244 19.19 2.43 4.46
N LEU A 245 18.27 1.61 4.97
CA LEU A 245 16.83 1.85 4.85
C LEU A 245 16.45 3.23 5.42
N ALA A 246 16.99 3.58 6.59
CA ALA A 246 16.81 4.90 7.16
C ALA A 246 17.38 6.02 6.26
N GLY A 247 18.50 5.76 5.58
CA GLY A 247 19.09 6.65 4.58
C GLY A 247 18.18 6.87 3.37
N LEU A 248 17.62 5.80 2.81
CA LEU A 248 16.64 5.88 1.72
C LEU A 248 15.39 6.64 2.15
N CYS A 249 14.87 6.38 3.34
CA CYS A 249 13.71 7.10 3.87
C CYS A 249 13.98 8.59 4.05
N ARG A 250 15.17 8.98 4.54
CA ARG A 250 15.55 10.40 4.63
C ARG A 250 15.67 11.03 3.25
N PHE A 251 16.23 10.31 2.28
CA PHE A 251 16.30 10.78 0.89
C PHE A 251 14.90 11.05 0.32
N TRP A 252 14.01 10.06 0.36
CA TRP A 252 12.65 10.20 -0.17
C TRP A 252 11.83 11.26 0.58
N ARG A 253 12.03 11.38 1.88
CA ARG A 253 11.43 12.47 2.67
C ARG A 253 11.82 13.83 2.10
N GLY A 254 13.10 14.06 1.88
CA GLY A 254 13.57 15.33 1.32
C GLY A 254 13.04 15.60 -0.09
N VAL A 255 12.90 14.59 -0.94
CA VAL A 255 12.30 14.72 -2.27
C VAL A 255 10.82 15.06 -2.17
N VAL A 256 10.04 14.32 -1.36
CA VAL A 256 8.60 14.54 -1.18
C VAL A 256 8.32 15.93 -0.60
N GLU A 257 9.04 16.34 0.44
CA GLU A 257 8.88 17.67 1.05
C GLU A 257 9.26 18.79 0.08
N ALA A 258 10.34 18.61 -0.67
CA ALA A 258 10.74 19.59 -1.71
C ALA A 258 9.72 19.67 -2.87
N SER A 259 8.90 18.65 -3.05
CA SER A 259 7.79 18.55 -3.99
C SER A 259 6.46 19.10 -3.44
N GLY A 260 6.44 19.60 -2.21
CA GLY A 260 5.24 20.16 -1.55
C GLY A 260 4.34 19.12 -0.89
N GLY A 261 4.73 17.83 -0.87
CA GLY A 261 4.02 16.75 -0.22
C GLY A 261 4.45 16.53 1.23
N THR A 262 3.74 15.63 1.93
CA THR A 262 4.06 15.20 3.30
C THR A 262 4.31 13.71 3.35
N LEU A 263 5.52 13.28 3.69
CA LEU A 263 5.82 11.84 3.85
C LEU A 263 5.29 11.34 5.21
N LYS A 264 4.20 10.58 5.19
CA LYS A 264 3.54 10.03 6.39
C LYS A 264 4.21 8.75 6.88
N LEU A 265 4.59 7.87 5.96
CA LEU A 265 5.24 6.59 6.26
C LEU A 265 6.33 6.31 5.24
N CYS A 266 7.44 5.77 5.72
CA CYS A 266 8.47 5.19 4.88
C CYS A 266 9.01 3.94 5.59
N ALA A 267 8.74 2.75 5.02
CA ALA A 267 9.01 1.48 5.67
C ALA A 267 9.23 0.33 4.67
N ALA A 268 9.77 -0.78 5.18
CA ALA A 268 9.92 -2.01 4.40
C ALA A 268 8.57 -2.70 4.11
N ALA A 269 7.57 -2.53 4.99
CA ALA A 269 6.24 -3.10 4.85
C ALA A 269 5.18 -2.15 5.40
N LEU A 270 3.92 -2.38 5.03
CA LEU A 270 2.79 -1.72 5.69
C LEU A 270 2.63 -2.29 7.10
N PRO A 271 2.54 -1.45 8.15
CA PRO A 271 2.29 -1.93 9.50
C PRO A 271 0.99 -2.76 9.59
N GLY A 272 1.05 -3.91 10.22
CA GLY A 272 -0.06 -4.85 10.36
C GLY A 272 -0.31 -5.75 9.15
N ILE A 273 0.49 -5.61 8.08
CA ILE A 273 0.46 -6.47 6.90
C ILE A 273 1.83 -7.11 6.76
N GLY A 274 1.97 -8.34 7.13
CA GLY A 274 3.25 -9.06 7.03
C GLY A 274 3.61 -9.89 8.24
N ASP A 275 2.96 -9.67 9.38
CA ASP A 275 3.24 -10.46 10.59
C ASP A 275 2.44 -11.78 10.66
N ARG A 276 1.85 -12.20 9.53
CA ARG A 276 1.12 -13.47 9.41
C ARG A 276 1.85 -14.42 8.45
N GLY A 277 3.11 -14.64 8.71
CA GLY A 277 3.90 -15.65 8.02
C GLY A 277 4.36 -16.73 8.97
#